data_733dfa2ae654c305a38a493c77b4b1e0
#
_entry.id   733dfa2ae654c305a38a493c77b4b1e0
#
_cell.length_a   1.000
_cell.length_b   1.000
_cell.length_c   1.000
_cell.angle_alpha   90.00
_cell.angle_beta   90.00
_cell.angle_gamma   90.00
#
_symmetry.space_group_name_H-M   'P 1'
#
loop_
_entity.id
_entity.type
_entity.pdbx_description
1 polymer ?
#
loop_
_entity_poly.entity_id
_entity_poly.type
_entity_poly.pdbx_seq_one_letter_code
_entity_poly.pdbx_strand_id
1 'polypeptide(L)'
;FFCLLTVRAQQVSLQDVANRTYRAEGIRGIKPMLDGEHYTQMSADGKKIIQYSFKTGKETGTIFDVNTARDCSIKSFDDYIMSPDEKLILIQTETKPIYRRSFTANYYIFNVKNNKMEPLSENGPQQVPLFSPDGNQIAFVRDNNIYLVKLLFGNSESQVTKDGKFNEVLNGIPDWVYEEEFGFNRAFDFSADSQMLAYIRFDESQVPMYSFPLYKGMVPALEKFSTYPGEYEYKYPMPGIDSHQNGYR
;
A
#
# COMPACT_ATOMS: atom_id res chain seq x y z
N PHE A 1 13.45 19.62 58.43
CA PHE A 1 12.42 18.64 57.94
C PHE A 1 12.92 18.06 56.63
N PHE A 2 13.51 16.87 56.64
CA PHE A 2 13.80 16.08 55.44
C PHE A 2 12.53 15.36 55.00
N CYS A 3 11.97 15.74 53.89
CA CYS A 3 10.86 15.01 53.28
C CYS A 3 11.45 13.83 52.48
N LEU A 4 11.38 12.62 53.04
CA LEU A 4 11.71 11.38 52.39
C LEU A 4 10.62 11.10 51.33
N LEU A 5 10.85 11.53 50.07
CA LEU A 5 10.07 11.06 48.93
C LEU A 5 10.41 9.61 48.66
N THR A 6 9.57 8.69 49.13
CA THR A 6 9.66 7.27 48.74
C THR A 6 9.18 7.16 47.29
N VAL A 7 10.10 7.14 46.33
CA VAL A 7 9.79 6.71 44.99
C VAL A 7 9.57 5.22 44.98
N ARG A 8 8.33 4.77 44.86
CA ARG A 8 8.03 3.37 44.64
C ARG A 8 8.20 3.10 43.14
N ALA A 9 9.28 2.43 42.77
CA ALA A 9 9.38 1.85 41.43
C ALA A 9 8.33 0.76 41.27
N GLN A 10 7.46 0.88 40.28
CA GLN A 10 6.50 -0.18 39.96
C GLN A 10 7.26 -1.29 39.22
N GLN A 11 7.18 -2.51 39.78
CA GLN A 11 7.80 -3.68 39.17
C GLN A 11 6.93 -4.11 37.96
N VAL A 12 7.52 -4.15 36.78
CA VAL A 12 6.87 -4.64 35.55
C VAL A 12 6.84 -6.16 35.64
N SER A 13 5.64 -6.73 35.60
CA SER A 13 5.45 -8.18 35.59
C SER A 13 5.50 -8.75 34.17
N LEU A 14 5.76 -10.06 34.04
CA LEU A 14 5.66 -10.75 32.75
C LEU A 14 4.24 -10.65 32.17
N GLN A 15 3.23 -10.61 33.01
CA GLN A 15 1.84 -10.43 32.59
C GLN A 15 1.61 -9.04 31.98
N ASP A 16 2.23 -7.98 32.54
CA ASP A 16 2.13 -6.64 32.00
C ASP A 16 2.78 -6.55 30.61
N VAL A 17 3.92 -7.24 30.42
CA VAL A 17 4.58 -7.32 29.12
C VAL A 17 3.70 -8.07 28.11
N ALA A 18 3.15 -9.22 28.50
CA ALA A 18 2.28 -10.02 27.65
C ALA A 18 1.00 -9.28 27.25
N ASN A 19 0.40 -8.57 28.21
CA ASN A 19 -0.82 -7.78 28.01
C ASN A 19 -0.55 -6.41 27.36
N ARG A 20 0.72 -6.05 27.14
CA ARG A 20 1.13 -4.72 26.61
C ARG A 20 0.58 -3.56 27.46
N THR A 21 0.50 -3.71 28.79
CA THR A 21 -0.10 -2.76 29.73
C THR A 21 0.52 -1.35 29.62
N TYR A 22 1.83 -1.28 29.33
CA TYR A 22 2.57 -0.01 29.22
C TYR A 22 2.86 0.41 27.77
N ARG A 23 2.08 -0.11 26.82
CA ARG A 23 2.24 0.34 25.43
C ARG A 23 1.76 1.78 25.31
N ALA A 24 2.65 2.66 24.85
CA ALA A 24 2.26 4.03 24.54
C ALA A 24 1.20 4.05 23.43
N GLU A 25 0.14 4.81 23.63
CA GLU A 25 -0.81 5.15 22.59
C GLU A 25 -0.13 6.11 21.62
N GLY A 26 0.01 5.69 20.38
CA GLY A 26 0.56 6.51 19.31
C GLY A 26 -0.53 6.99 18.36
N ILE A 27 -0.38 8.19 17.85
CA ILE A 27 -1.21 8.67 16.76
C ILE A 27 -0.71 8.01 15.48
N ARG A 28 -1.59 7.31 14.76
CA ARG A 28 -1.24 6.57 13.55
C ARG A 28 -2.16 6.95 12.39
N GLY A 29 -1.63 6.84 11.16
CA GLY A 29 -2.45 7.00 9.95
C GLY A 29 -2.96 8.42 9.71
N ILE A 30 -2.29 9.43 10.26
CA ILE A 30 -2.60 10.84 9.97
C ILE A 30 -2.16 11.16 8.54
N LYS A 31 -3.07 11.72 7.74
CA LYS A 31 -2.79 12.25 6.41
C LYS A 31 -3.15 13.75 6.41
N PRO A 32 -2.16 14.65 6.37
CA PRO A 32 -2.40 16.10 6.33
C PRO A 32 -3.21 16.49 5.10
N MET A 33 -4.05 17.52 5.24
CA MET A 33 -4.78 18.12 4.14
C MET A 33 -4.07 19.37 3.61
N LEU A 34 -4.40 19.74 2.38
CA LEU A 34 -3.79 20.89 1.67
C LEU A 34 -4.01 22.22 2.37
N ASP A 35 -5.08 22.36 3.16
CA ASP A 35 -5.36 23.60 3.88
C ASP A 35 -4.40 23.87 5.04
N GLY A 36 -3.59 22.87 5.45
CA GLY A 36 -2.64 22.96 6.56
C GLY A 36 -3.30 23.06 7.94
N GLU A 37 -4.62 23.06 8.03
CA GLU A 37 -5.39 23.18 9.27
C GLU A 37 -6.02 21.86 9.69
N HIS A 38 -6.23 20.96 8.74
CA HIS A 38 -6.89 19.68 8.95
C HIS A 38 -6.02 18.49 8.56
N TYR A 39 -6.38 17.35 9.11
CA TYR A 39 -5.87 16.04 8.72
C TYR A 39 -7.01 15.04 8.62
N THR A 40 -6.79 13.98 7.89
CA THR A 40 -7.72 12.86 7.81
C THR A 40 -7.14 11.62 8.48
N GLN A 41 -8.03 10.78 8.97
CA GLN A 41 -7.70 9.50 9.56
C GLN A 41 -8.81 8.49 9.26
N MET A 42 -8.42 7.24 9.06
CA MET A 42 -9.37 6.13 8.95
C MET A 42 -9.98 5.81 10.31
N SER A 43 -11.29 5.56 10.35
CA SER A 43 -11.96 5.06 11.57
C SER A 43 -11.46 3.68 11.96
N ALA A 44 -11.54 3.35 13.24
CA ALA A 44 -11.03 2.08 13.79
C ALA A 44 -11.70 0.83 13.18
N ASP A 45 -12.94 0.97 12.69
CA ASP A 45 -13.69 -0.11 12.02
C ASP A 45 -13.44 -0.19 10.51
N GLY A 46 -12.56 0.68 9.96
CA GLY A 46 -12.23 0.70 8.54
C GLY A 46 -13.38 1.11 7.62
N LYS A 47 -14.34 1.93 8.13
CA LYS A 47 -15.52 2.30 7.35
C LYS A 47 -15.61 3.75 6.95
N LYS A 48 -14.86 4.63 7.62
CA LYS A 48 -14.91 6.07 7.40
C LYS A 48 -13.53 6.67 7.25
N ILE A 49 -13.46 7.75 6.47
CA ILE A 49 -12.35 8.71 6.50
C ILE A 49 -12.90 9.95 7.20
N ILE A 50 -12.35 10.24 8.37
CA ILE A 50 -12.79 11.31 9.25
C ILE A 50 -11.77 12.45 9.19
N GLN A 51 -12.26 13.67 9.09
CA GLN A 51 -11.48 14.89 9.12
C GLN A 51 -11.39 15.42 10.55
N TYR A 52 -10.21 15.86 10.94
CA TYR A 52 -9.90 16.43 12.25
C TYR A 52 -9.16 17.75 12.11
N SER A 53 -9.33 18.64 13.08
CA SER A 53 -8.55 19.87 13.16
C SER A 53 -7.22 19.64 13.90
N PHE A 54 -6.10 20.06 13.33
CA PHE A 54 -4.80 20.06 14.02
C PHE A 54 -4.80 20.92 15.28
N LYS A 55 -5.55 22.03 15.28
CA LYS A 55 -5.61 22.95 16.41
C LYS A 55 -6.31 22.35 17.63
N THR A 56 -7.35 21.56 17.42
CA THR A 56 -8.22 21.09 18.52
C THR A 56 -8.17 19.59 18.74
N GLY A 57 -7.66 18.81 17.78
CA GLY A 57 -7.75 17.36 17.76
C GLY A 57 -9.16 16.81 17.64
N LYS A 58 -10.16 17.67 17.39
CA LYS A 58 -11.56 17.25 17.28
C LYS A 58 -11.95 16.96 15.85
N GLU A 59 -12.89 16.03 15.69
CA GLU A 59 -13.56 15.76 14.42
C GLU A 59 -14.27 17.01 13.91
N THR A 60 -14.11 17.28 12.62
CA THR A 60 -14.74 18.40 11.90
C THR A 60 -15.66 17.92 10.79
N GLY A 61 -15.53 16.68 10.33
CA GLY A 61 -16.40 16.12 9.32
C GLY A 61 -16.04 14.70 8.93
N THR A 62 -16.88 14.08 8.12
CA THR A 62 -16.63 12.78 7.48
C THR A 62 -16.50 13.00 5.97
N ILE A 63 -15.38 12.58 5.38
CA ILE A 63 -15.11 12.74 3.94
C ILE A 63 -15.65 11.54 3.15
N PHE A 64 -15.51 10.33 3.71
CA PHE A 64 -15.98 9.09 3.12
C PHE A 64 -16.64 8.20 4.18
N ASP A 65 -17.74 7.55 3.81
CA ASP A 65 -18.40 6.53 4.64
C ASP A 65 -18.97 5.44 3.71
N VAL A 66 -18.55 4.19 3.90
CA VAL A 66 -18.99 3.04 3.10
C VAL A 66 -20.53 2.88 3.08
N ASN A 67 -21.22 3.36 4.13
CA ASN A 67 -22.67 3.22 4.25
C ASN A 67 -23.46 4.28 3.47
N THR A 68 -22.81 5.38 3.08
CA THR A 68 -23.47 6.51 2.42
C THR A 68 -22.93 6.82 1.03
N ALA A 69 -21.75 6.30 0.70
CA ALA A 69 -21.17 6.44 -0.63
C ALA A 69 -22.01 5.69 -1.67
N ARG A 70 -22.30 6.37 -2.78
CA ARG A 70 -23.05 5.78 -3.89
C ARG A 70 -22.19 4.76 -4.64
N ASP A 71 -22.84 3.70 -5.13
CA ASP A 71 -22.21 2.61 -5.86
C ASP A 71 -21.10 1.89 -5.07
N CYS A 72 -21.15 2.00 -3.72
CA CYS A 72 -20.19 1.38 -2.82
C CYS A 72 -20.55 -0.09 -2.60
N SER A 73 -19.66 -0.99 -3.03
CA SER A 73 -19.81 -2.44 -2.88
C SER A 73 -19.00 -3.03 -1.73
N ILE A 74 -18.12 -2.25 -1.10
CA ILE A 74 -17.24 -2.71 -0.03
C ILE A 74 -17.89 -2.54 1.35
N LYS A 75 -17.45 -3.35 2.32
CA LYS A 75 -17.95 -3.28 3.71
C LYS A 75 -16.99 -2.53 4.63
N SER A 76 -15.72 -2.50 4.28
CA SER A 76 -14.64 -1.83 4.97
C SER A 76 -13.46 -1.67 4.01
N PHE A 77 -12.49 -0.86 4.38
CA PHE A 77 -11.27 -0.65 3.60
C PHE A 77 -10.02 -0.71 4.49
N ASP A 78 -8.86 -0.92 3.87
CA ASP A 78 -7.59 -1.16 4.56
C ASP A 78 -6.74 0.11 4.67
N ASP A 79 -6.79 0.97 3.64
CA ASP A 79 -6.10 2.27 3.57
C ASP A 79 -6.72 3.13 2.46
N TYR A 80 -6.22 4.36 2.30
CA TYR A 80 -6.65 5.28 1.24
C TYR A 80 -5.52 6.22 0.81
N ILE A 81 -5.62 6.77 -0.40
CA ILE A 81 -4.68 7.75 -0.95
C ILE A 81 -5.52 8.91 -1.51
N MET A 82 -5.23 10.13 -1.09
CA MET A 82 -5.89 11.32 -1.64
C MET A 82 -5.22 11.78 -2.93
N SER A 83 -6.00 12.27 -3.89
CA SER A 83 -5.44 12.96 -5.06
C SER A 83 -4.75 14.26 -4.65
N PRO A 84 -3.81 14.78 -5.46
CA PRO A 84 -3.12 16.04 -5.14
C PRO A 84 -4.01 17.25 -4.87
N ASP A 85 -5.21 17.27 -5.44
CA ASP A 85 -6.22 18.33 -5.26
C ASP A 85 -7.34 17.96 -4.27
N GLU A 86 -7.24 16.80 -3.61
CA GLU A 86 -8.17 16.24 -2.61
C GLU A 86 -9.61 16.01 -3.11
N LYS A 87 -9.83 16.02 -4.44
CA LYS A 87 -11.15 15.77 -5.01
C LYS A 87 -11.48 14.30 -5.22
N LEU A 88 -10.45 13.47 -5.35
CA LEU A 88 -10.55 12.03 -5.51
C LEU A 88 -9.79 11.32 -4.40
N ILE A 89 -10.26 10.14 -4.05
CA ILE A 89 -9.61 9.26 -3.07
C ILE A 89 -9.53 7.86 -3.66
N LEU A 90 -8.36 7.27 -3.65
CA LEU A 90 -8.20 5.83 -3.88
C LEU A 90 -8.45 5.09 -2.57
N ILE A 91 -9.47 4.28 -2.55
CA ILE A 91 -9.82 3.41 -1.42
C ILE A 91 -9.21 2.03 -1.66
N GLN A 92 -8.38 1.56 -0.74
CA GLN A 92 -7.67 0.27 -0.80
C GLN A 92 -8.44 -0.79 -0.03
N THR A 93 -8.64 -1.96 -0.65
CA THR A 93 -9.32 -3.10 -0.02
C THR A 93 -8.65 -4.41 -0.40
N GLU A 94 -8.98 -5.48 0.35
CA GLU A 94 -8.55 -6.85 0.03
C GLU A 94 -7.02 -6.98 -0.13
N THR A 95 -6.30 -6.31 0.75
CA THR A 95 -4.83 -6.28 0.73
C THR A 95 -4.26 -7.67 0.98
N LYS A 96 -3.44 -8.15 0.04
CA LYS A 96 -2.73 -9.44 0.13
C LYS A 96 -1.23 -9.20 0.06
N PRO A 97 -0.48 -9.46 1.15
CA PRO A 97 0.96 -9.24 1.18
C PRO A 97 1.69 -10.16 0.19
N ILE A 98 2.74 -9.63 -0.44
CA ILE A 98 3.69 -10.38 -1.28
C ILE A 98 4.98 -10.58 -0.49
N TYR A 99 5.64 -9.49 -0.12
CA TYR A 99 6.83 -9.47 0.73
C TYR A 99 6.59 -8.55 1.94
N ARG A 100 7.64 -7.97 2.51
CA ARG A 100 7.54 -7.12 3.69
C ARG A 100 6.76 -5.83 3.45
N ARG A 101 6.87 -5.24 2.25
CA ARG A 101 6.29 -3.94 1.90
C ARG A 101 5.34 -4.02 0.70
N SER A 102 5.59 -4.95 -0.21
CA SER A 102 4.77 -5.16 -1.39
C SER A 102 3.53 -5.98 -1.08
N PHE A 103 2.46 -5.62 -1.76
CA PHE A 103 1.16 -6.28 -1.67
C PHE A 103 0.35 -6.01 -2.93
N THR A 104 -0.62 -6.85 -3.19
CA THR A 104 -1.72 -6.56 -4.12
C THR A 104 -2.95 -6.12 -3.34
N ALA A 105 -3.75 -5.25 -3.94
CA ALA A 105 -5.03 -4.82 -3.38
C ALA A 105 -6.01 -4.45 -4.49
N ASN A 106 -7.30 -4.44 -4.19
CA ASN A 106 -8.29 -3.82 -5.05
C ASN A 106 -8.44 -2.35 -4.68
N TYR A 107 -8.42 -1.49 -5.70
CA TYR A 107 -8.56 -0.05 -5.50
C TYR A 107 -9.83 0.46 -6.14
N TYR A 108 -10.46 1.41 -5.46
CA TYR A 108 -11.65 2.12 -5.93
C TYR A 108 -11.39 3.61 -5.94
N ILE A 109 -11.90 4.30 -6.94
CA ILE A 109 -11.86 5.76 -7.03
C ILE A 109 -13.13 6.29 -6.40
N PHE A 110 -13.00 7.06 -5.34
CA PHE A 110 -14.10 7.78 -4.72
C PHE A 110 -14.04 9.26 -5.10
N ASN A 111 -15.12 9.79 -5.65
CA ASN A 111 -15.26 11.20 -5.97
C ASN A 111 -15.96 11.91 -4.82
N VAL A 112 -15.22 12.77 -4.13
CA VAL A 112 -15.70 13.48 -2.92
C VAL A 112 -16.93 14.36 -3.22
N LYS A 113 -16.92 15.11 -4.33
CA LYS A 113 -18.02 16.01 -4.70
C LYS A 113 -19.32 15.27 -5.01
N ASN A 114 -19.21 14.15 -5.71
CA ASN A 114 -20.37 13.40 -6.18
C ASN A 114 -20.79 12.31 -5.19
N ASN A 115 -20.00 12.07 -4.14
CA ASN A 115 -20.16 10.97 -3.19
C ASN A 115 -20.34 9.61 -3.91
N LYS A 116 -19.56 9.37 -4.99
CA LYS A 116 -19.66 8.18 -5.84
C LYS A 116 -18.36 7.41 -5.84
N MET A 117 -18.45 6.09 -5.78
CA MET A 117 -17.32 5.17 -5.85
C MET A 117 -17.43 4.29 -7.09
N GLU A 118 -16.27 4.00 -7.73
CA GLU A 118 -16.16 3.08 -8.87
C GLU A 118 -14.79 2.38 -8.82
N PRO A 119 -14.65 1.16 -9.35
CA PRO A 119 -13.38 0.46 -9.34
C PRO A 119 -12.33 1.20 -10.17
N LEU A 120 -11.06 1.16 -9.72
CA LEU A 120 -9.92 1.65 -10.49
C LEU A 120 -9.71 0.80 -11.76
N SER A 121 -9.90 -0.51 -11.63
CA SER A 121 -9.78 -1.49 -12.72
C SER A 121 -10.69 -2.67 -12.47
N GLU A 122 -11.32 -3.17 -13.52
CA GLU A 122 -12.11 -4.41 -13.51
C GLU A 122 -11.26 -5.67 -13.77
N ASN A 123 -9.97 -5.50 -14.06
CA ASN A 123 -9.09 -6.57 -14.56
C ASN A 123 -8.21 -7.19 -13.47
N GLY A 124 -8.64 -7.16 -12.22
CA GLY A 124 -7.94 -7.78 -11.08
C GLY A 124 -7.14 -6.79 -10.21
N PRO A 125 -6.48 -7.31 -9.17
CA PRO A 125 -5.83 -6.50 -8.17
C PRO A 125 -4.63 -5.72 -8.71
N GLN A 126 -4.34 -4.60 -8.08
CA GLN A 126 -3.28 -3.68 -8.45
C GLN A 126 -2.20 -3.60 -7.37
N GLN A 127 -1.02 -3.12 -7.75
CA GLN A 127 0.07 -2.76 -6.85
C GLN A 127 0.43 -1.29 -7.04
N VAL A 128 0.77 -0.63 -5.96
CA VAL A 128 1.42 0.69 -5.88
C VAL A 128 0.80 1.79 -6.74
N PRO A 129 -0.53 2.00 -6.70
CA PRO A 129 -1.15 3.06 -7.50
C PRO A 129 -0.64 4.44 -7.09
N LEU A 130 -0.50 5.32 -8.08
CA LEU A 130 -0.02 6.68 -7.92
C LEU A 130 -0.82 7.64 -8.79
N PHE A 131 -1.36 8.70 -8.19
CA PHE A 131 -1.91 9.81 -8.95
C PHE A 131 -0.80 10.60 -9.67
N SER A 132 -1.09 11.07 -10.88
CA SER A 132 -0.26 12.10 -11.50
C SER A 132 -0.35 13.41 -10.70
N PRO A 133 0.69 14.28 -10.76
CA PRO A 133 0.69 15.57 -10.05
C PRO A 133 -0.53 16.46 -10.36
N ASP A 134 -1.05 16.40 -11.58
CA ASP A 134 -2.27 17.14 -11.99
C ASP A 134 -3.59 16.46 -11.57
N GLY A 135 -3.51 15.26 -10.97
CA GLY A 135 -4.69 14.50 -10.51
C GLY A 135 -5.54 13.87 -11.61
N ASN A 136 -5.12 13.93 -12.89
CA ASN A 136 -5.92 13.48 -14.03
C ASN A 136 -5.64 12.05 -14.47
N GLN A 137 -4.60 11.42 -13.92
CA GLN A 137 -4.17 10.08 -14.28
C GLN A 137 -3.80 9.29 -13.01
N ILE A 138 -3.90 7.96 -13.10
CA ILE A 138 -3.40 7.03 -12.09
C ILE A 138 -2.57 5.98 -12.81
N ALA A 139 -1.31 5.82 -12.41
CA ALA A 139 -0.48 4.69 -12.82
C ALA A 139 -0.47 3.62 -11.73
N PHE A 140 -0.44 2.36 -12.11
CA PHE A 140 -0.32 1.22 -11.20
C PHE A 140 0.36 0.04 -11.88
N VAL A 141 0.75 -0.96 -11.10
CA VAL A 141 1.30 -2.20 -11.64
C VAL A 141 0.30 -3.35 -11.44
N ARG A 142 0.16 -4.18 -12.48
CA ARG A 142 -0.53 -5.47 -12.46
C ARG A 142 0.24 -6.45 -13.33
N ASP A 143 0.42 -7.69 -12.84
CA ASP A 143 1.16 -8.73 -13.54
C ASP A 143 2.52 -8.27 -14.08
N ASN A 144 3.29 -7.56 -13.22
CA ASN A 144 4.61 -7.00 -13.51
C ASN A 144 4.64 -5.98 -14.66
N ASN A 145 3.49 -5.44 -15.06
CA ASN A 145 3.38 -4.41 -16.09
C ASN A 145 2.73 -3.14 -15.54
N ILE A 146 3.17 -2.00 -16.06
CA ILE A 146 2.61 -0.69 -15.74
C ILE A 146 1.35 -0.48 -16.58
N TYR A 147 0.30 0.00 -15.93
CA TYR A 147 -0.96 0.44 -16.51
C TYR A 147 -1.22 1.90 -16.15
N LEU A 148 -1.93 2.59 -17.03
CA LEU A 148 -2.32 3.97 -16.86
C LEU A 148 -3.83 4.12 -17.04
N VAL A 149 -4.49 4.75 -16.07
CA VAL A 149 -5.90 5.12 -16.15
C VAL A 149 -6.02 6.63 -16.32
N LYS A 150 -6.72 7.07 -17.39
CA LYS A 150 -7.01 8.48 -17.68
C LYS A 150 -8.41 8.81 -17.16
N LEU A 151 -8.47 9.60 -16.08
CA LEU A 151 -9.71 9.90 -15.36
C LEU A 151 -10.68 10.79 -16.11
N LEU A 152 -10.14 11.72 -16.93
CA LEU A 152 -10.97 12.63 -17.74
C LEU A 152 -11.71 11.95 -18.90
N PHE A 153 -11.36 10.71 -19.23
CA PHE A 153 -11.90 9.95 -20.35
C PHE A 153 -12.67 8.69 -19.90
N GLY A 154 -13.44 8.82 -18.85
CA GLY A 154 -14.27 7.73 -18.33
C GLY A 154 -13.44 6.59 -17.74
N ASN A 155 -12.34 6.91 -17.06
CA ASN A 155 -11.42 5.96 -16.44
C ASN A 155 -10.85 4.94 -17.43
N SER A 156 -10.44 5.42 -18.61
CA SER A 156 -9.88 4.53 -19.64
C SER A 156 -8.53 3.98 -19.23
N GLU A 157 -8.46 2.65 -19.06
CA GLU A 157 -7.24 1.90 -18.76
C GLU A 157 -6.45 1.59 -20.03
N SER A 158 -5.14 1.76 -19.97
CA SER A 158 -4.20 1.36 -21.02
C SER A 158 -2.96 0.71 -20.43
N GLN A 159 -2.46 -0.33 -21.10
CA GLN A 159 -1.22 -1.01 -20.72
C GLN A 159 -0.02 -0.26 -21.30
N VAL A 160 0.93 0.15 -20.44
CA VAL A 160 2.12 0.92 -20.84
C VAL A 160 3.28 -0.03 -21.19
N THR A 161 3.59 -1.00 -20.33
CA THR A 161 4.62 -2.02 -20.58
C THR A 161 3.99 -3.38 -20.87
N LYS A 162 4.67 -4.25 -21.64
CA LYS A 162 4.10 -5.51 -22.12
C LYS A 162 5.01 -6.73 -21.92
N ASP A 163 6.21 -6.51 -21.44
CA ASP A 163 7.24 -7.55 -21.27
C ASP A 163 7.36 -8.06 -19.84
N GLY A 164 6.51 -7.55 -18.94
CA GLY A 164 6.44 -8.03 -17.55
C GLY A 164 6.05 -9.51 -17.50
N LYS A 165 6.81 -10.28 -16.73
CA LYS A 165 6.59 -11.71 -16.58
C LYS A 165 7.08 -12.17 -15.20
N PHE A 166 6.28 -12.99 -14.53
CA PHE A 166 6.60 -13.51 -13.21
C PHE A 166 7.94 -14.26 -13.20
N ASN A 167 8.82 -13.96 -12.26
CA ASN A 167 10.18 -14.47 -12.12
C ASN A 167 11.12 -14.18 -13.31
N GLU A 168 10.81 -13.21 -14.13
CA GLU A 168 11.67 -12.81 -15.26
C GLU A 168 11.82 -11.28 -15.36
N VAL A 169 10.73 -10.56 -15.54
CA VAL A 169 10.76 -9.12 -15.76
C VAL A 169 9.72 -8.41 -14.91
N LEU A 170 10.18 -7.40 -14.16
CA LEU A 170 9.31 -6.53 -13.38
C LEU A 170 9.44 -5.08 -13.91
N ASN A 171 8.33 -4.45 -14.21
CA ASN A 171 8.27 -3.06 -14.61
C ASN A 171 7.58 -2.22 -13.53
N GLY A 172 8.29 -1.22 -13.00
CA GLY A 172 7.74 -0.26 -12.04
C GLY A 172 7.57 -0.77 -10.61
N ILE A 173 8.00 -1.99 -10.32
CA ILE A 173 8.12 -2.55 -8.96
C ILE A 173 9.50 -3.16 -8.80
N PRO A 174 10.11 -3.09 -7.60
CA PRO A 174 11.43 -3.67 -7.35
C PRO A 174 11.38 -5.19 -7.26
N ASP A 175 12.54 -5.81 -7.45
CA ASP A 175 12.78 -7.18 -7.03
C ASP A 175 12.85 -7.29 -5.50
N TRP A 176 12.94 -8.51 -4.98
CA TRP A 176 12.98 -8.75 -3.53
C TRP A 176 14.15 -8.04 -2.84
N VAL A 177 15.35 -8.01 -3.44
CA VAL A 177 16.53 -7.38 -2.84
C VAL A 177 16.37 -5.88 -2.73
N TYR A 178 15.93 -5.22 -3.80
CA TYR A 178 15.73 -3.77 -3.79
C TYR A 178 14.60 -3.36 -2.83
N GLU A 179 13.54 -4.17 -2.72
CA GLU A 179 12.50 -3.92 -1.72
C GLU A 179 13.05 -4.03 -0.29
N GLU A 180 13.81 -5.08 0.00
CA GLU A 180 14.30 -5.37 1.35
C GLU A 180 15.43 -4.41 1.76
N GLU A 181 16.42 -4.19 0.91
CA GLU A 181 17.62 -3.41 1.23
C GLU A 181 17.40 -1.90 1.12
N PHE A 182 16.63 -1.44 0.13
CA PHE A 182 16.39 -0.01 -0.09
C PHE A 182 15.03 0.47 0.42
N GLY A 183 14.15 -0.43 0.82
CA GLY A 183 12.95 -0.10 1.57
C GLY A 183 11.82 0.52 0.75
N PHE A 184 11.76 0.32 -0.57
CA PHE A 184 10.68 0.80 -1.42
C PHE A 184 9.98 -0.35 -2.14
N ASN A 185 8.72 -0.13 -2.52
CA ASN A 185 7.88 -1.09 -3.28
C ASN A 185 7.34 -0.51 -4.60
N ARG A 186 7.60 0.78 -4.89
CA ARG A 186 7.25 1.43 -6.15
C ARG A 186 8.52 1.94 -6.82
N ALA A 187 8.71 1.54 -8.08
CA ALA A 187 9.87 1.88 -8.89
C ALA A 187 9.46 2.66 -10.15
N PHE A 188 8.47 3.54 -10.05
CA PHE A 188 8.08 4.50 -11.08
C PHE A 188 7.59 5.80 -10.46
N ASP A 189 7.64 6.89 -11.24
CA ASP A 189 7.09 8.17 -10.84
C ASP A 189 6.71 9.01 -12.06
N PHE A 190 5.78 9.94 -11.90
CA PHE A 190 5.41 10.91 -12.92
C PHE A 190 6.39 12.09 -12.94
N SER A 191 6.59 12.69 -14.12
CA SER A 191 7.19 14.02 -14.20
C SER A 191 6.27 15.08 -13.55
N ALA A 192 6.86 16.17 -13.08
CA ALA A 192 6.11 17.23 -12.39
C ALA A 192 4.99 17.86 -13.24
N ASP A 193 5.14 17.84 -14.57
CA ASP A 193 4.13 18.30 -15.53
C ASP A 193 3.13 17.20 -15.92
N SER A 194 3.20 16.01 -15.33
CA SER A 194 2.33 14.85 -15.58
C SER A 194 2.39 14.29 -17.01
N GLN A 195 3.38 14.71 -17.83
CA GLN A 195 3.44 14.30 -19.23
C GLN A 195 4.25 13.02 -19.46
N MET A 196 5.15 12.69 -18.54
CA MET A 196 6.02 11.52 -18.64
C MET A 196 5.91 10.66 -17.39
N LEU A 197 6.21 9.36 -17.56
CA LEU A 197 6.36 8.38 -16.50
C LEU A 197 7.75 7.78 -16.63
N ALA A 198 8.58 7.95 -15.60
CA ALA A 198 9.86 7.26 -15.47
C ALA A 198 9.66 5.98 -14.66
N TYR A 199 10.34 4.90 -15.02
CA TYR A 199 10.28 3.65 -14.26
C TYR A 199 11.58 2.87 -14.35
N ILE A 200 11.79 1.99 -13.38
CA ILE A 200 12.89 1.01 -13.40
C ILE A 200 12.31 -0.31 -13.87
N ARG A 201 13.03 -0.95 -14.81
CA ARG A 201 12.79 -2.31 -15.26
C ARG A 201 13.84 -3.23 -14.64
N PHE A 202 13.41 -4.23 -13.92
CA PHE A 202 14.25 -5.26 -13.35
C PHE A 202 14.18 -6.52 -14.20
N ASP A 203 15.34 -7.12 -14.50
CA ASP A 203 15.42 -8.36 -15.23
C ASP A 203 16.02 -9.45 -14.34
N GLU A 204 15.16 -10.33 -13.86
CA GLU A 204 15.52 -11.45 -12.98
C GLU A 204 15.73 -12.75 -13.74
N SER A 205 15.73 -12.74 -15.07
CA SER A 205 15.78 -13.97 -15.89
C SER A 205 16.98 -14.86 -15.55
N GLN A 206 18.11 -14.25 -15.18
CA GLN A 206 19.34 -14.95 -14.82
C GLN A 206 19.50 -15.19 -13.31
N VAL A 207 18.59 -14.67 -12.47
CA VAL A 207 18.62 -14.91 -11.02
C VAL A 207 18.19 -16.36 -10.76
N PRO A 208 18.95 -17.15 -9.99
CA PRO A 208 18.55 -18.50 -9.64
C PRO A 208 17.27 -18.55 -8.80
N MET A 209 16.48 -19.59 -8.99
CA MET A 209 15.36 -19.90 -8.10
C MET A 209 15.87 -20.41 -6.77
N TYR A 210 15.26 -19.95 -5.70
CA TYR A 210 15.44 -20.48 -4.36
C TYR A 210 14.13 -21.07 -3.87
N SER A 211 14.18 -22.30 -3.36
CA SER A 211 13.04 -23.03 -2.82
C SER A 211 13.13 -23.14 -1.31
N PHE A 212 12.03 -22.93 -0.63
CA PHE A 212 11.91 -23.24 0.80
C PHE A 212 10.54 -23.82 1.14
N PRO A 213 10.47 -24.66 2.19
CA PRO A 213 9.23 -25.30 2.58
C PRO A 213 8.24 -24.28 3.16
N LEU A 214 6.98 -24.38 2.74
CA LEU A 214 5.86 -23.67 3.34
C LEU A 214 5.04 -24.61 4.21
N TYR A 215 4.78 -24.17 5.45
CA TYR A 215 3.93 -24.87 6.37
C TYR A 215 2.65 -24.05 6.62
N LYS A 216 1.61 -24.71 7.13
CA LYS A 216 0.36 -24.05 7.51
C LYS A 216 0.63 -22.85 8.44
N GLY A 217 0.06 -21.71 8.09
CA GLY A 217 0.20 -20.46 8.85
C GLY A 217 1.43 -19.62 8.51
N MET A 218 2.27 -20.05 7.56
CA MET A 218 3.34 -19.20 7.02
C MET A 218 2.80 -18.15 6.05
N VAL A 219 3.61 -17.14 5.77
CA VAL A 219 3.34 -16.09 4.78
C VAL A 219 4.35 -16.23 3.63
N PRO A 220 3.91 -16.16 2.38
CA PRO A 220 2.53 -16.03 1.91
C PRO A 220 1.68 -17.28 2.23
N ALA A 221 0.42 -17.04 2.59
CA ALA A 221 -0.53 -18.12 2.82
C ALA A 221 -1.03 -18.64 1.48
N LEU A 222 -0.47 -19.72 0.99
CA LEU A 222 -0.94 -20.38 -0.22
C LEU A 222 -2.01 -21.43 0.13
N GLU A 223 -3.19 -21.29 -0.41
CA GLU A 223 -4.33 -22.17 -0.14
C GLU A 223 -4.02 -23.64 -0.41
N LYS A 224 -3.27 -23.92 -1.50
CA LYS A 224 -2.87 -25.29 -1.84
C LYS A 224 -2.00 -25.98 -0.78
N PHE A 225 -1.38 -25.22 0.12
CA PHE A 225 -0.53 -25.73 1.21
C PHE A 225 -1.19 -25.61 2.60
N SER A 226 -2.49 -25.39 2.65
CA SER A 226 -3.22 -25.26 3.91
C SER A 226 -3.25 -26.57 4.73
N THR A 227 -3.17 -27.72 4.07
CA THR A 227 -3.25 -29.05 4.68
C THR A 227 -1.89 -29.73 4.76
N TYR A 228 -1.11 -29.67 3.69
CA TYR A 228 0.21 -30.30 3.60
C TYR A 228 1.29 -29.24 3.36
N PRO A 229 2.52 -29.46 3.89
CA PRO A 229 3.65 -28.63 3.53
C PRO A 229 3.91 -28.72 2.03
N GLY A 230 4.35 -27.60 1.45
CA GLY A 230 4.73 -27.52 0.04
C GLY A 230 6.02 -26.72 -0.08
N GLU A 231 6.44 -26.48 -1.30
CA GLU A 231 7.57 -25.64 -1.62
C GLU A 231 7.08 -24.34 -2.24
N TYR A 232 7.71 -23.24 -1.83
CA TYR A 232 7.56 -21.93 -2.43
C TYR A 232 8.86 -21.51 -3.07
N GLU A 233 8.82 -21.23 -4.36
CA GLU A 233 9.97 -20.85 -5.14
C GLU A 233 9.84 -19.41 -5.64
N TYR A 234 10.91 -18.64 -5.49
CA TYR A 234 11.02 -17.31 -6.09
C TYR A 234 12.48 -16.98 -6.39
N LYS A 235 12.70 -15.93 -7.17
CA LYS A 235 14.04 -15.44 -7.49
C LYS A 235 14.66 -14.83 -6.24
N TYR A 236 15.75 -15.42 -5.77
CA TYR A 236 16.47 -14.95 -4.59
C TYR A 236 17.97 -14.86 -4.90
N PRO A 237 18.49 -13.65 -5.12
CA PRO A 237 19.91 -13.45 -5.39
C PRO A 237 20.71 -13.64 -4.11
N MET A 238 21.51 -14.70 -4.07
CA MET A 238 22.44 -14.95 -2.96
C MET A 238 23.77 -14.24 -3.20
N PRO A 239 24.52 -13.84 -2.15
CA PRO A 239 25.85 -13.26 -2.29
C PRO A 239 26.79 -14.14 -3.10
N GLY A 240 27.53 -13.53 -4.04
CA GLY A 240 28.49 -14.21 -4.91
C GLY A 240 27.90 -14.80 -6.20
N ILE A 241 26.60 -14.61 -6.44
CA ILE A 241 25.96 -14.94 -7.72
C ILE A 241 25.79 -13.64 -8.51
N ASP A 242 26.31 -13.56 -9.73
CA ASP A 242 26.06 -12.45 -10.65
C ASP A 242 24.58 -12.45 -11.03
N SER A 243 23.83 -11.50 -10.49
CA SER A 243 22.39 -11.65 -10.43
C SER A 243 21.58 -10.57 -11.13
N HIS A 244 22.15 -9.43 -11.51
CA HIS A 244 21.34 -8.34 -12.02
C HIS A 244 21.92 -7.67 -13.27
N GLN A 245 21.18 -7.73 -14.36
CA GLN A 245 21.28 -6.73 -15.44
C GLN A 245 20.10 -5.76 -15.28
N ASN A 246 20.31 -4.67 -14.56
CA ASN A 246 19.33 -3.59 -14.46
C ASN A 246 19.40 -2.73 -15.74
N GLY A 247 18.38 -2.81 -16.56
CA GLY A 247 18.20 -1.88 -17.67
C GLY A 247 17.39 -0.67 -17.22
N TYR A 248 17.96 0.52 -17.27
CA TYR A 248 17.19 1.76 -17.14
C TYR A 248 16.60 2.13 -18.51
N ARG A 249 15.32 2.45 -18.56
CA ARG A 249 14.64 3.03 -19.73
C ARG A 249 13.78 4.22 -19.32
#